data_5ee64d5b280cf082410d0dae15ded2f4
#
_entry.id   5ee64d5b280cf082410d0dae15ded2f4
#
_cell.length_a   1.000
_cell.length_b   1.000
_cell.length_c   1.000
_cell.angle_alpha   90.00
_cell.angle_beta   90.00
_cell.angle_gamma   90.00
#
_symmetry.space_group_name_H-M   'P 1'
#
loop_
_entity.id
_entity.type
_entity.pdbx_description
1 polymer ?
#
loop_
_entity_poly.entity_id
_entity_poly.type
_entity_poly.pdbx_seq_one_letter_code
_entity_poly.pdbx_strand_id
1 'polypeptide(L)'
;MGDDVRSVIIVGSGPAGYTAGLYTARALLDPLMFAGYMSGGQLMLTSDVENFPGYPKGIGGPEMMIDMREQAERFGLEVEDKNVERVDLSQRPFGVWVEGEEFKAESLIICTGAEAIWLGAEGEEEQKGRGISTCATCDGAFFRDEEIIVVGGGDSAMEEATFLTRFASKVTIIHRRDVFKASKVMYERAEKHPKIEIKTFRQVKKWIADEQGLTGAVLEDPRDGSEEEISCAGAFIAIGHKPITQFLGNQIETDSEGYIIHKENTMTEVPGVFAAGDVVDKRYRQAITAAGMGCQAAIDAEKWLEEQD
;
A
#
# COMPACT_ATOMS: atom_id res chain seq x y z
N MET A 1 -13.89 14.52 -31.02
CA MET A 1 -13.02 14.70 -29.88
C MET A 1 -11.62 14.45 -30.39
N GLY A 2 -10.72 15.37 -30.21
CA GLY A 2 -9.45 15.36 -30.93
C GLY A 2 -8.48 14.32 -30.39
N ASP A 3 -7.54 13.93 -31.24
CA ASP A 3 -6.37 13.12 -30.92
C ASP A 3 -5.43 13.86 -29.96
N ASP A 4 -5.90 14.23 -28.78
CA ASP A 4 -5.11 14.93 -27.77
C ASP A 4 -4.23 13.90 -27.04
N VAL A 5 -2.99 13.78 -27.51
CA VAL A 5 -2.01 12.87 -26.93
C VAL A 5 -1.30 13.60 -25.80
N ARG A 6 -1.46 13.12 -24.57
CA ARG A 6 -0.75 13.66 -23.41
C ARG A 6 0.73 13.25 -23.44
N SER A 7 1.61 14.12 -22.99
CA SER A 7 3.01 13.71 -22.79
C SER A 7 3.11 12.61 -21.73
N VAL A 8 2.33 12.76 -20.62
CA VAL A 8 2.35 11.82 -19.51
C VAL A 8 0.93 11.55 -18.99
N ILE A 9 0.56 10.30 -18.84
CA ILE A 9 -0.59 9.89 -18.01
C ILE A 9 -0.07 9.18 -16.75
N ILE A 10 -0.61 9.59 -15.59
CA ILE A 10 -0.29 8.99 -14.29
C ILE A 10 -1.49 8.17 -13.83
N VAL A 11 -1.26 6.92 -13.42
CA VAL A 11 -2.32 6.02 -12.93
C VAL A 11 -2.14 5.77 -11.44
N GLY A 12 -3.07 6.30 -10.63
CA GLY A 12 -3.04 6.21 -9.18
C GLY A 12 -2.60 7.50 -8.48
N SER A 13 -3.15 7.76 -7.29
CA SER A 13 -3.11 9.03 -6.58
C SER A 13 -2.59 8.96 -5.14
N GLY A 14 -1.89 7.89 -4.78
CA GLY A 14 -1.15 7.84 -3.51
C GLY A 14 0.02 8.84 -3.50
N PRO A 15 0.84 8.85 -2.44
CA PRO A 15 2.02 9.74 -2.35
C PRO A 15 2.95 9.65 -3.55
N ALA A 16 3.10 8.47 -4.18
CA ALA A 16 3.87 8.30 -5.41
C ALA A 16 3.24 9.07 -6.57
N GLY A 17 1.93 8.90 -6.77
CA GLY A 17 1.20 9.54 -7.88
C GLY A 17 1.20 11.05 -7.78
N TYR A 18 0.77 11.64 -6.66
CA TYR A 18 0.77 13.10 -6.51
C TYR A 18 2.16 13.69 -6.58
N THR A 19 3.19 12.98 -6.07
CA THR A 19 4.57 13.45 -6.24
C THR A 19 5.00 13.39 -7.70
N ALA A 20 4.70 12.31 -8.42
CA ALA A 20 4.98 12.23 -9.85
C ALA A 20 4.25 13.36 -10.61
N GLY A 21 2.96 13.59 -10.30
CA GLY A 21 2.17 14.67 -10.88
C GLY A 21 2.76 16.06 -10.62
N LEU A 22 3.21 16.31 -9.40
CA LEU A 22 3.87 17.58 -9.05
C LEU A 22 5.13 17.81 -9.90
N TYR A 23 5.99 16.81 -10.04
CA TYR A 23 7.26 16.94 -10.76
C TYR A 23 7.04 17.05 -12.28
N THR A 24 6.16 16.23 -12.87
CA THR A 24 5.83 16.28 -14.30
C THR A 24 5.14 17.60 -14.67
N ALA A 25 4.22 18.11 -13.82
CA ALA A 25 3.59 19.41 -14.04
C ALA A 25 4.62 20.56 -13.98
N ARG A 26 5.58 20.51 -13.05
CA ARG A 26 6.67 21.50 -12.96
C ARG A 26 7.64 21.42 -14.14
N ALA A 27 7.79 20.25 -14.76
CA ALA A 27 8.55 20.05 -16.00
C ALA A 27 7.75 20.46 -17.26
N LEU A 28 6.52 20.96 -17.10
CA LEU A 28 5.63 21.39 -18.19
C LEU A 28 5.26 20.27 -19.16
N LEU A 29 5.13 19.04 -18.66
CA LEU A 29 4.77 17.86 -19.45
C LEU A 29 3.25 17.66 -19.60
N ASP A 30 2.43 18.62 -19.18
CA ASP A 30 0.96 18.59 -19.26
C ASP A 30 0.37 17.27 -18.76
N PRO A 31 0.65 16.85 -17.49
CA PRO A 31 0.26 15.55 -17.00
C PRO A 31 -1.24 15.46 -16.73
N LEU A 32 -1.84 14.32 -17.11
CA LEU A 32 -3.17 13.90 -16.70
C LEU A 32 -3.06 12.75 -15.72
N MET A 33 -3.73 12.84 -14.57
CA MET A 33 -3.80 11.77 -13.58
C MET A 33 -5.18 11.13 -13.54
N PHE A 34 -5.25 9.80 -13.61
CA PHE A 34 -6.41 9.03 -13.20
C PHE A 34 -6.22 8.56 -11.76
N ALA A 35 -6.86 9.26 -10.84
CA ALA A 35 -6.67 9.11 -9.41
C ALA A 35 -7.34 7.86 -8.81
N GLY A 36 -8.33 7.31 -9.52
CA GLY A 36 -9.23 6.29 -8.99
C GLY A 36 -10.38 6.90 -8.20
N TYR A 37 -11.47 6.14 -8.01
CA TYR A 37 -12.62 6.59 -7.22
C TYR A 37 -12.28 6.81 -5.73
N MET A 38 -11.27 6.13 -5.22
CA MET A 38 -10.71 6.36 -3.87
C MET A 38 -9.41 7.14 -3.97
N SER A 39 -9.52 8.38 -4.44
CA SER A 39 -8.40 9.31 -4.59
C SER A 39 -7.64 9.52 -3.28
N GLY A 40 -6.29 9.49 -3.32
CA GLY A 40 -5.42 9.61 -2.15
C GLY A 40 -4.85 8.29 -1.62
N GLY A 41 -5.39 7.14 -2.07
CA GLY A 41 -4.88 5.82 -1.74
C GLY A 41 -5.01 5.44 -0.26
N GLN A 42 -4.12 4.57 0.23
CA GLN A 42 -4.20 3.97 1.58
C GLN A 42 -4.17 5.00 2.72
N LEU A 43 -3.54 6.15 2.54
CA LEU A 43 -3.50 7.19 3.57
C LEU A 43 -4.87 7.83 3.86
N MET A 44 -5.83 7.73 2.94
CA MET A 44 -7.21 8.16 3.20
C MET A 44 -7.91 7.36 4.30
N LEU A 45 -7.38 6.17 4.62
CA LEU A 45 -7.88 5.28 5.68
C LEU A 45 -7.08 5.41 6.98
N THR A 46 -6.06 6.26 7.02
CA THR A 46 -5.16 6.44 8.16
C THR A 46 -5.56 7.69 8.95
N SER A 47 -5.77 7.55 10.26
CA SER A 47 -6.15 8.69 11.11
C SER A 47 -5.02 9.69 11.26
N ASP A 48 -3.85 9.24 11.70
CA ASP A 48 -2.69 10.08 11.99
C ASP A 48 -1.43 9.56 11.30
N VAL A 49 -0.70 10.45 10.63
CA VAL A 49 0.59 10.20 10.00
C VAL A 49 1.66 10.97 10.79
N GLU A 50 2.45 10.26 11.59
CA GLU A 50 3.50 10.85 12.43
C GLU A 50 4.91 10.67 11.85
N ASN A 51 5.05 9.84 10.82
CA ASN A 51 6.33 9.43 10.27
C ASN A 51 6.65 10.01 8.88
N PHE A 52 5.88 11.00 8.41
CA PHE A 52 6.22 11.73 7.19
C PHE A 52 6.94 13.04 7.56
N PRO A 53 8.21 13.24 7.11
CA PRO A 53 8.98 14.43 7.42
C PRO A 53 8.31 15.71 6.92
N GLY A 54 8.31 16.75 7.74
CA GLY A 54 7.68 18.05 7.45
C GLY A 54 6.47 18.34 8.36
N TYR A 55 5.93 17.32 9.02
CA TYR A 55 4.80 17.45 9.94
C TYR A 55 5.22 17.11 11.38
N PRO A 56 5.83 18.06 12.13
CA PRO A 56 6.41 17.78 13.45
C PRO A 56 5.39 17.45 14.54
N LYS A 57 4.10 17.63 14.27
CA LYS A 57 2.98 17.31 15.18
C LYS A 57 2.10 16.17 14.64
N GLY A 58 2.56 15.50 13.57
CA GLY A 58 1.69 14.62 12.78
C GLY A 58 0.71 15.40 11.90
N ILE A 59 0.00 14.70 11.08
CA ILE A 59 -1.07 15.21 10.21
C ILE A 59 -2.08 14.09 9.95
N GLY A 60 -3.36 14.41 9.79
CA GLY A 60 -4.35 13.44 9.33
C GLY A 60 -4.01 12.90 7.94
N GLY A 61 -4.13 11.60 7.73
CA GLY A 61 -3.84 11.01 6.41
C GLY A 61 -4.64 11.64 5.27
N PRO A 62 -5.98 11.82 5.41
CA PRO A 62 -6.78 12.54 4.41
C PRO A 62 -6.33 13.98 4.17
N GLU A 63 -6.00 14.73 5.24
CA GLU A 63 -5.52 16.11 5.14
C GLU A 63 -4.22 16.17 4.35
N MET A 64 -3.26 15.31 4.65
CA MET A 64 -1.99 15.22 3.91
C MET A 64 -2.20 14.92 2.42
N MET A 65 -3.14 14.03 2.09
CA MET A 65 -3.40 13.69 0.69
C MET A 65 -4.10 14.82 -0.07
N ILE A 66 -4.96 15.59 0.60
CA ILE A 66 -5.56 16.82 0.05
C ILE A 66 -4.47 17.85 -0.23
N ASP A 67 -3.57 18.10 0.74
CA ASP A 67 -2.44 19.03 0.57
C ASP A 67 -1.55 18.64 -0.62
N MET A 68 -1.23 17.35 -0.77
CA MET A 68 -0.41 16.85 -1.89
C MET A 68 -1.12 17.04 -3.24
N ARG A 69 -2.43 16.78 -3.31
CA ARG A 69 -3.25 17.02 -4.50
C ARG A 69 -3.27 18.50 -4.87
N GLU A 70 -3.65 19.37 -3.93
CA GLU A 70 -3.70 20.82 -4.16
C GLU A 70 -2.34 21.39 -4.59
N GLN A 71 -1.25 20.86 -4.02
CA GLN A 71 0.09 21.25 -4.41
C GLN A 71 0.38 20.89 -5.87
N ALA A 72 0.03 19.69 -6.32
CA ALA A 72 0.28 19.25 -7.69
C ALA A 72 -0.63 19.96 -8.71
N GLU A 73 -1.93 20.14 -8.40
CA GLU A 73 -2.89 20.87 -9.23
C GLU A 73 -2.49 22.34 -9.41
N ARG A 74 -1.93 22.98 -8.38
CA ARG A 74 -1.41 24.36 -8.46
C ARG A 74 -0.34 24.54 -9.54
N PHE A 75 0.40 23.47 -9.88
CA PHE A 75 1.41 23.50 -10.94
C PHE A 75 0.90 23.01 -12.30
N GLY A 76 -0.38 22.62 -12.39
CA GLY A 76 -1.01 22.25 -13.64
C GLY A 76 -1.26 20.75 -13.83
N LEU A 77 -1.18 19.93 -12.75
CA LEU A 77 -1.66 18.56 -12.81
C LEU A 77 -3.18 18.57 -13.02
N GLU A 78 -3.66 17.94 -14.08
CA GLU A 78 -5.08 17.63 -14.27
C GLU A 78 -5.41 16.31 -13.59
N VAL A 79 -6.47 16.26 -12.76
CA VAL A 79 -6.85 15.08 -11.99
C VAL A 79 -8.27 14.66 -12.29
N GLU A 80 -8.46 13.42 -12.73
CA GLU A 80 -9.74 12.75 -12.92
C GLU A 80 -9.92 11.65 -11.85
N ASP A 81 -10.97 11.77 -11.03
CA ASP A 81 -11.30 10.79 -9.98
C ASP A 81 -12.02 9.56 -10.56
N LYS A 82 -11.37 8.87 -11.49
CA LYS A 82 -11.86 7.72 -12.25
C LYS A 82 -10.84 6.60 -12.26
N ASN A 83 -11.34 5.35 -12.36
CA ASN A 83 -10.47 4.18 -12.47
C ASN A 83 -10.06 3.92 -13.92
N VAL A 84 -8.78 3.59 -14.12
CA VAL A 84 -8.30 2.99 -15.36
C VAL A 84 -8.77 1.53 -15.41
N GLU A 85 -9.45 1.17 -16.48
CA GLU A 85 -10.00 -0.19 -16.69
C GLU A 85 -8.99 -1.12 -17.35
N ARG A 86 -8.26 -0.61 -18.33
CA ARG A 86 -7.22 -1.32 -19.07
C ARG A 86 -6.29 -0.35 -19.80
N VAL A 87 -5.15 -0.88 -20.24
CA VAL A 87 -4.19 -0.16 -21.09
C VAL A 87 -3.88 -0.98 -22.35
N ASP A 88 -3.35 -0.32 -23.37
CA ASP A 88 -2.68 -0.96 -24.50
C ASP A 88 -1.28 -0.35 -24.62
N LEU A 89 -0.27 -1.16 -24.34
CA LEU A 89 1.14 -0.79 -24.34
C LEU A 89 1.90 -1.33 -25.54
N SER A 90 1.18 -1.89 -26.52
CA SER A 90 1.79 -2.54 -27.70
C SER A 90 2.44 -1.57 -28.66
N GLN A 91 2.00 -0.31 -28.68
CA GLN A 91 2.55 0.76 -29.52
C GLN A 91 2.33 2.13 -28.88
N ARG A 92 3.15 3.09 -29.24
CA ARG A 92 2.97 4.51 -28.87
C ARG A 92 2.22 5.29 -29.94
N PRO A 93 1.41 6.29 -29.55
CA PRO A 93 1.04 6.63 -28.18
C PRO A 93 0.24 5.52 -27.51
N PHE A 94 0.51 5.26 -26.21
CA PHE A 94 -0.17 4.23 -25.42
C PHE A 94 -1.65 4.55 -25.24
N GLY A 95 -2.50 3.52 -25.27
CA GLY A 95 -3.93 3.66 -24.98
C GLY A 95 -4.25 3.42 -23.51
N VAL A 96 -5.08 4.27 -22.93
CA VAL A 96 -5.60 4.15 -21.55
C VAL A 96 -7.11 4.27 -21.59
N TRP A 97 -7.85 3.26 -21.09
CA TRP A 97 -9.32 3.24 -21.12
C TRP A 97 -9.89 3.53 -19.74
N VAL A 98 -10.80 4.50 -19.71
CA VAL A 98 -11.50 4.99 -18.52
C VAL A 98 -12.96 5.21 -18.88
N GLU A 99 -13.88 4.50 -18.19
CA GLU A 99 -15.32 4.54 -18.44
C GLU A 99 -15.70 4.29 -19.92
N GLY A 100 -14.91 3.40 -20.59
CA GLY A 100 -15.08 3.05 -21.99
C GLY A 100 -14.52 4.09 -22.99
N GLU A 101 -13.98 5.22 -22.54
CA GLU A 101 -13.31 6.22 -23.37
C GLU A 101 -11.81 5.95 -23.44
N GLU A 102 -11.21 6.14 -24.63
CA GLU A 102 -9.76 6.00 -24.84
C GLU A 102 -9.05 7.34 -24.70
N PHE A 103 -8.03 7.36 -23.85
CA PHE A 103 -7.04 8.43 -23.72
C PHE A 103 -5.70 7.94 -24.24
N LYS A 104 -4.88 8.88 -24.76
CA LYS A 104 -3.57 8.54 -25.35
C LYS A 104 -2.44 9.29 -24.66
N ALA A 105 -1.29 8.61 -24.47
CA ALA A 105 -0.10 9.20 -23.89
C ALA A 105 1.19 8.70 -24.54
N GLU A 106 2.20 9.57 -24.61
CA GLU A 106 3.56 9.19 -25.02
C GLU A 106 4.27 8.40 -23.92
N SER A 107 3.98 8.67 -22.65
CA SER A 107 4.51 7.92 -21.51
C SER A 107 3.47 7.68 -20.43
N LEU A 108 3.69 6.64 -19.60
CA LEU A 108 2.84 6.30 -18.46
C LEU A 108 3.68 6.19 -17.19
N ILE A 109 3.12 6.67 -16.06
CA ILE A 109 3.68 6.42 -14.72
C ILE A 109 2.63 5.68 -13.89
N ILE A 110 2.94 4.45 -13.49
CA ILE A 110 2.04 3.57 -12.75
C ILE A 110 2.33 3.72 -11.26
N CYS A 111 1.36 4.28 -10.52
CA CYS A 111 1.44 4.59 -9.09
C CYS A 111 0.23 4.02 -8.32
N THR A 112 -0.28 2.88 -8.76
CA THR A 112 -1.53 2.30 -8.25
C THR A 112 -1.42 1.69 -6.85
N GLY A 113 -0.19 1.49 -6.36
CA GLY A 113 0.06 0.97 -5.03
C GLY A 113 -0.30 -0.51 -4.85
N ALA A 114 -0.51 -0.89 -3.60
CA ALA A 114 -0.91 -2.24 -3.21
C ALA A 114 -1.96 -2.17 -2.11
N GLU A 115 -2.88 -3.11 -2.12
CA GLU A 115 -3.91 -3.27 -1.09
C GLU A 115 -3.48 -4.31 -0.06
N ALA A 116 -3.72 -4.04 1.21
CA ALA A 116 -3.56 -5.04 2.26
C ALA A 116 -4.58 -6.16 2.07
N ILE A 117 -4.15 -7.38 2.29
CA ILE A 117 -5.06 -8.53 2.35
C ILE A 117 -5.66 -8.58 3.75
N TRP A 118 -6.98 -8.54 3.83
CA TRP A 118 -7.74 -8.61 5.06
C TRP A 118 -8.22 -10.04 5.35
N LEU A 119 -8.57 -10.32 6.60
CA LEU A 119 -9.05 -11.66 6.98
C LEU A 119 -10.49 -11.91 6.54
N GLY A 120 -11.31 -10.86 6.50
CA GLY A 120 -12.75 -10.93 6.29
C GLY A 120 -13.48 -11.48 7.53
N ALA A 121 -12.88 -11.33 8.72
CA ALA A 121 -13.49 -11.76 9.97
C ALA A 121 -14.65 -10.83 10.40
N GLU A 122 -15.62 -11.35 11.14
CA GLU A 122 -16.73 -10.57 11.64
C GLU A 122 -16.25 -9.37 12.49
N GLY A 123 -16.75 -8.16 12.20
CA GLY A 123 -16.36 -6.93 12.89
C GLY A 123 -15.04 -6.31 12.43
N GLU A 124 -14.38 -6.86 11.40
CA GLU A 124 -13.10 -6.33 10.91
C GLU A 124 -13.24 -4.95 10.28
N GLU A 125 -14.27 -4.74 9.47
CA GLU A 125 -14.45 -3.52 8.70
C GLU A 125 -14.62 -2.29 9.60
N GLU A 126 -15.37 -2.44 10.68
CA GLU A 126 -15.65 -1.37 11.65
C GLU A 126 -14.43 -1.01 12.50
N GLN A 127 -13.44 -1.90 12.58
CA GLN A 127 -12.25 -1.72 13.41
C GLN A 127 -11.00 -1.35 12.62
N LYS A 128 -11.05 -1.26 11.30
CA LYS A 128 -9.96 -0.74 10.47
C LYS A 128 -9.61 0.69 10.88
N GLY A 129 -8.34 0.91 11.29
CA GLY A 129 -7.88 2.19 11.83
C GLY A 129 -8.42 2.54 13.22
N ARG A 130 -9.18 1.63 13.86
CA ARG A 130 -9.72 1.79 15.22
C ARG A 130 -9.31 0.64 16.16
N GLY A 131 -8.11 0.15 15.98
CA GLY A 131 -7.55 -0.98 16.71
C GLY A 131 -7.02 -2.08 15.81
N ILE A 132 -7.45 -2.16 14.53
CA ILE A 132 -6.89 -3.09 13.55
C ILE A 132 -6.10 -2.32 12.49
N SER A 133 -4.83 -2.71 12.30
CA SER A 133 -3.89 -2.11 11.36
C SER A 133 -3.24 -3.18 10.45
N THR A 134 -2.63 -2.73 9.37
CA THR A 134 -1.78 -3.53 8.47
C THR A 134 -0.36 -3.00 8.39
N CYS A 135 0.00 -2.01 9.24
CA CYS A 135 1.30 -1.36 9.24
C CYS A 135 1.86 -1.20 10.65
N ALA A 136 2.70 -2.13 11.07
CA ALA A 136 3.33 -2.09 12.40
C ALA A 136 4.20 -0.84 12.61
N THR A 137 4.91 -0.38 11.57
CA THR A 137 5.79 0.80 11.64
C THR A 137 5.01 2.11 11.68
N CYS A 138 3.76 2.12 11.22
CA CYS A 138 2.88 3.29 11.27
C CYS A 138 2.24 3.41 12.67
N ASP A 139 1.61 2.34 13.13
CA ASP A 139 0.64 2.39 14.22
C ASP A 139 1.14 1.74 15.52
N GLY A 140 2.30 1.08 15.50
CA GLY A 140 2.80 0.35 16.68
C GLY A 140 2.99 1.24 17.92
N ALA A 141 3.31 2.52 17.73
CA ALA A 141 3.52 3.48 18.82
C ALA A 141 2.24 3.79 19.62
N PHE A 142 1.05 3.60 19.03
CA PHE A 142 -0.24 3.83 19.69
C PHE A 142 -0.57 2.77 20.75
N PHE A 143 0.08 1.61 20.70
CA PHE A 143 -0.18 0.44 21.57
C PHE A 143 0.89 0.25 22.65
N ARG A 144 1.34 1.36 23.28
CA ARG A 144 2.36 1.31 24.34
C ARG A 144 1.79 0.61 25.58
N ASP A 145 2.57 -0.37 26.05
CA ASP A 145 2.28 -1.19 27.25
C ASP A 145 0.99 -2.03 27.15
N GLU A 146 0.40 -2.13 25.94
CA GLU A 146 -0.80 -2.89 25.66
C GLU A 146 -0.48 -4.32 25.21
N GLU A 147 -1.45 -5.23 25.33
CA GLU A 147 -1.42 -6.56 24.71
C GLU A 147 -2.00 -6.47 23.30
N ILE A 148 -1.28 -6.99 22.31
CA ILE A 148 -1.68 -6.95 20.90
C ILE A 148 -1.54 -8.28 20.22
N ILE A 149 -2.23 -8.45 19.09
CA ILE A 149 -2.12 -9.62 18.23
C ILE A 149 -1.51 -9.26 16.88
N VAL A 150 -0.73 -10.22 16.31
CA VAL A 150 -0.28 -10.19 14.92
C VAL A 150 -0.81 -11.43 14.23
N VAL A 151 -1.55 -11.26 13.15
CA VAL A 151 -2.11 -12.37 12.38
C VAL A 151 -1.28 -12.61 11.15
N GLY A 152 -0.62 -13.76 11.08
CA GLY A 152 0.22 -14.10 9.93
C GLY A 152 1.18 -15.26 10.21
N GLY A 153 1.96 -15.66 9.23
CA GLY A 153 2.91 -16.77 9.34
C GLY A 153 4.07 -16.72 8.36
N GLY A 154 4.27 -15.56 7.70
CA GLY A 154 5.41 -15.27 6.85
C GLY A 154 6.48 -14.43 7.56
N ASP A 155 7.55 -14.09 6.85
CA ASP A 155 8.64 -13.25 7.38
C ASP A 155 8.13 -11.90 7.86
N SER A 156 7.21 -11.26 7.13
CA SER A 156 6.58 -9.99 7.53
C SER A 156 5.91 -10.08 8.91
N ALA A 157 5.15 -11.15 9.18
CA ALA A 157 4.49 -11.32 10.48
C ALA A 157 5.50 -11.46 11.62
N MET A 158 6.61 -12.17 11.40
CA MET A 158 7.68 -12.33 12.40
C MET A 158 8.43 -11.01 12.64
N GLU A 159 8.69 -10.27 11.57
CA GLU A 159 9.36 -8.98 11.62
C GLU A 159 8.50 -7.93 12.33
N GLU A 160 7.24 -7.82 11.94
CA GLU A 160 6.28 -6.90 12.55
C GLU A 160 6.05 -7.23 14.04
N ALA A 161 5.83 -8.51 14.38
CA ALA A 161 5.69 -8.92 15.77
C ALA A 161 6.93 -8.55 16.60
N THR A 162 8.14 -8.80 16.07
CA THR A 162 9.39 -8.43 16.73
C THR A 162 9.52 -6.91 16.89
N PHE A 163 9.16 -6.14 15.88
CA PHE A 163 9.17 -4.68 15.94
C PHE A 163 8.22 -4.14 17.01
N LEU A 164 7.00 -4.67 17.06
CA LEU A 164 5.95 -4.25 17.99
C LEU A 164 6.28 -4.51 19.45
N THR A 165 7.17 -5.48 19.77
CA THR A 165 7.64 -5.70 21.15
C THR A 165 8.35 -4.48 21.77
N ARG A 166 8.75 -3.49 20.96
CA ARG A 166 9.35 -2.23 21.42
C ARG A 166 8.33 -1.37 22.16
N PHE A 167 7.07 -1.52 21.84
CA PHE A 167 5.96 -0.74 22.39
C PHE A 167 5.09 -1.59 23.29
N ALA A 168 4.57 -2.69 22.78
CA ALA A 168 3.62 -3.56 23.47
C ALA A 168 4.21 -4.24 24.70
N SER A 169 3.35 -4.52 25.68
CA SER A 169 3.66 -5.37 26.84
C SER A 169 3.77 -6.84 26.42
N LYS A 170 2.91 -7.26 25.50
CA LYS A 170 2.86 -8.62 24.95
C LYS A 170 2.38 -8.60 23.50
N VAL A 171 2.96 -9.46 22.65
CA VAL A 171 2.55 -9.69 21.26
C VAL A 171 2.19 -11.17 21.10
N THR A 172 0.96 -11.46 20.66
CA THR A 172 0.54 -12.81 20.37
C THR A 172 0.42 -13.02 18.86
N ILE A 173 1.26 -13.90 18.29
CA ILE A 173 1.17 -14.26 16.87
C ILE A 173 0.10 -15.35 16.71
N ILE A 174 -0.88 -15.07 15.86
CA ILE A 174 -1.97 -15.99 15.52
C ILE A 174 -1.70 -16.59 14.14
N HIS A 175 -1.60 -17.91 14.07
CA HIS A 175 -1.42 -18.62 12.81
C HIS A 175 -2.32 -19.85 12.70
N ARG A 176 -2.98 -19.98 11.54
CA ARG A 176 -3.99 -21.03 11.29
C ARG A 176 -3.42 -22.44 11.08
N ARG A 177 -2.09 -22.59 10.97
CA ARG A 177 -1.38 -23.86 10.75
C ARG A 177 -0.24 -24.01 11.76
N ASP A 178 0.41 -25.16 11.77
CA ASP A 178 1.66 -25.41 12.48
C ASP A 178 2.92 -25.15 11.63
N VAL A 179 2.74 -25.02 10.31
CA VAL A 179 3.83 -24.77 9.37
C VAL A 179 3.82 -23.30 8.96
N PHE A 180 4.92 -22.61 9.27
CA PHE A 180 5.14 -21.20 8.93
C PHE A 180 5.83 -21.08 7.57
N LYS A 181 5.46 -20.04 6.81
CA LYS A 181 6.19 -19.65 5.58
C LYS A 181 7.43 -18.81 5.89
N ALA A 182 7.53 -18.33 7.11
CA ALA A 182 8.67 -17.55 7.57
C ALA A 182 9.97 -18.36 7.46
N SER A 183 11.08 -17.66 7.16
CA SER A 183 12.41 -18.22 7.22
C SER A 183 12.71 -18.72 8.64
N LYS A 184 13.48 -19.79 8.74
CA LYS A 184 13.84 -20.38 10.04
C LYS A 184 14.43 -19.37 11.00
N VAL A 185 15.26 -18.45 10.49
CA VAL A 185 15.92 -17.41 11.31
C VAL A 185 14.88 -16.44 11.89
N MET A 186 13.91 -15.99 11.09
CA MET A 186 12.89 -15.07 11.56
C MET A 186 11.92 -15.72 12.55
N TYR A 187 11.50 -16.97 12.27
CA TYR A 187 10.68 -17.74 13.18
C TYR A 187 11.37 -17.95 14.54
N GLU A 188 12.62 -18.46 14.56
CA GLU A 188 13.36 -18.68 15.80
C GLU A 188 13.60 -17.40 16.60
N ARG A 189 13.77 -16.25 15.93
CA ARG A 189 13.89 -14.94 16.57
C ARG A 189 12.61 -14.56 17.31
N ALA A 190 11.46 -14.71 16.65
CA ALA A 190 10.16 -14.45 17.26
C ALA A 190 9.86 -15.43 18.40
N GLU A 191 10.05 -16.73 18.19
CA GLU A 191 9.79 -17.79 19.19
C GLU A 191 10.59 -17.62 20.49
N LYS A 192 11.85 -17.16 20.38
CA LYS A 192 12.73 -16.94 21.56
C LYS A 192 12.50 -15.60 22.25
N HIS A 193 11.67 -14.72 21.69
CA HIS A 193 11.47 -13.39 22.25
C HIS A 193 10.56 -13.41 23.49
N PRO A 194 10.96 -12.84 24.64
CA PRO A 194 10.22 -13.00 25.92
C PRO A 194 8.83 -12.36 25.92
N LYS A 195 8.56 -11.40 25.02
CA LYS A 195 7.25 -10.74 24.89
C LYS A 195 6.38 -11.37 23.79
N ILE A 196 6.86 -12.37 23.04
CA ILE A 196 6.10 -12.98 21.94
C ILE A 196 5.57 -14.35 22.38
N GLU A 197 4.27 -14.54 22.21
CA GLU A 197 3.60 -15.83 22.28
C GLU A 197 3.15 -16.23 20.87
N ILE A 198 3.33 -17.52 20.48
CA ILE A 198 2.88 -18.04 19.19
C ILE A 198 1.73 -19.02 19.43
N LYS A 199 0.56 -18.73 18.88
CA LYS A 199 -0.62 -19.61 18.89
C LYS A 199 -0.84 -20.16 17.49
N THR A 200 -0.59 -21.46 17.34
CA THR A 200 -0.86 -22.21 16.10
C THR A 200 -2.26 -22.82 16.12
N PHE A 201 -2.75 -23.20 14.92
CA PHE A 201 -4.10 -23.70 14.73
C PHE A 201 -5.15 -22.75 15.30
N ARG A 202 -4.94 -21.44 15.06
CA ARG A 202 -5.87 -20.38 15.44
C ARG A 202 -6.07 -19.45 14.28
N GLN A 203 -7.32 -19.16 14.00
CA GLN A 203 -7.74 -18.10 13.07
C GLN A 203 -8.71 -17.17 13.77
N VAL A 204 -8.70 -15.90 13.42
CA VAL A 204 -9.66 -14.95 13.94
C VAL A 204 -11.00 -15.19 13.27
N LYS A 205 -12.03 -15.47 14.06
CA LYS A 205 -13.41 -15.63 13.61
C LYS A 205 -14.17 -14.33 13.71
N LYS A 206 -13.97 -13.61 14.83
CA LYS A 206 -14.70 -12.39 15.15
C LYS A 206 -13.83 -11.46 15.97
N TRP A 207 -13.92 -10.17 15.69
CA TRP A 207 -13.35 -9.12 16.50
C TRP A 207 -14.34 -8.64 17.57
N ILE A 208 -13.83 -8.35 18.76
CA ILE A 208 -14.62 -7.86 19.90
C ILE A 208 -14.18 -6.41 20.12
N ALA A 209 -15.15 -5.51 20.16
CA ALA A 209 -14.92 -4.08 20.34
C ALA A 209 -16.01 -3.45 21.20
N ASP A 210 -15.69 -2.32 21.80
CA ASP A 210 -16.61 -1.44 22.51
C ASP A 210 -16.62 -0.03 21.91
N GLU A 211 -17.18 0.94 22.63
CA GLU A 211 -17.21 2.34 22.19
C GLU A 211 -15.82 2.97 22.05
N GLN A 212 -14.81 2.44 22.74
CA GLN A 212 -13.44 2.96 22.75
C GLN A 212 -12.57 2.32 21.66
N GLY A 213 -12.96 1.17 21.11
CA GLY A 213 -12.25 0.46 20.05
C GLY A 213 -12.14 -1.03 20.30
N LEU A 214 -11.07 -1.64 19.74
CA LEU A 214 -10.83 -3.09 19.85
C LEU A 214 -10.49 -3.49 21.28
N THR A 215 -11.15 -4.55 21.77
CA THR A 215 -10.93 -5.10 23.11
C THR A 215 -10.50 -6.58 23.10
N GLY A 216 -10.65 -7.26 21.96
CA GLY A 216 -10.28 -8.65 21.84
C GLY A 216 -10.70 -9.32 20.54
N ALA A 217 -10.56 -10.63 20.51
CA ALA A 217 -10.99 -11.46 19.39
C ALA A 217 -11.48 -12.82 19.84
N VAL A 218 -12.42 -13.41 19.12
CA VAL A 218 -12.75 -14.82 19.18
C VAL A 218 -11.88 -15.55 18.16
N LEU A 219 -11.06 -16.46 18.66
CA LEU A 219 -10.23 -17.36 17.86
C LEU A 219 -10.92 -18.70 17.71
N GLU A 220 -10.80 -19.29 16.52
CA GLU A 220 -11.32 -20.62 16.22
C GLU A 220 -10.17 -21.55 15.83
N ASP A 221 -10.22 -22.80 16.31
CA ASP A 221 -9.36 -23.86 15.81
C ASP A 221 -9.94 -24.42 14.49
N PRO A 222 -9.26 -24.28 13.34
CA PRO A 222 -9.80 -24.73 12.07
C PRO A 222 -9.93 -26.26 11.93
N ARG A 223 -9.44 -27.03 12.89
CA ARG A 223 -9.48 -28.50 12.86
C ARG A 223 -10.76 -29.07 13.47
N ASP A 224 -11.30 -28.44 14.50
CA ASP A 224 -12.44 -28.94 15.26
C ASP A 224 -13.53 -27.92 15.56
N GLY A 225 -13.27 -26.62 15.18
CA GLY A 225 -14.20 -25.52 15.39
C GLY A 225 -14.28 -25.04 16.85
N SER A 226 -13.39 -25.49 17.73
CA SER A 226 -13.37 -25.00 19.11
C SER A 226 -12.95 -23.53 19.17
N GLU A 227 -13.59 -22.76 20.04
CA GLU A 227 -13.40 -21.32 20.17
C GLU A 227 -12.71 -20.95 21.48
N GLU A 228 -11.91 -19.89 21.44
CA GLU A 228 -11.37 -19.23 22.63
C GLU A 228 -11.40 -17.71 22.44
N GLU A 229 -11.62 -16.97 23.52
CA GLU A 229 -11.48 -15.50 23.51
C GLU A 229 -10.07 -15.10 23.93
N ILE A 230 -9.54 -14.07 23.27
CA ILE A 230 -8.28 -13.43 23.65
C ILE A 230 -8.51 -11.93 23.76
N SER A 231 -8.04 -11.33 24.86
CA SER A 231 -8.04 -9.87 25.02
C SER A 231 -6.88 -9.26 24.24
N CYS A 232 -7.12 -8.14 23.57
CA CYS A 232 -6.09 -7.32 22.93
C CYS A 232 -6.62 -5.91 22.70
N ALA A 233 -5.77 -4.89 22.89
CA ALA A 233 -6.09 -3.51 22.58
C ALA A 233 -5.83 -3.18 21.09
N GLY A 234 -5.07 -4.01 20.38
CA GLY A 234 -4.74 -3.81 18.98
C GLY A 234 -4.44 -5.11 18.24
N ALA A 235 -4.60 -5.07 16.93
CA ALA A 235 -4.31 -6.20 16.05
C ALA A 235 -3.63 -5.71 14.77
N PHE A 236 -2.65 -6.51 14.30
CA PHE A 236 -1.92 -6.24 13.06
C PHE A 236 -2.10 -7.41 12.09
N ILE A 237 -2.66 -7.11 10.91
CA ILE A 237 -2.93 -8.11 9.88
C ILE A 237 -1.73 -8.18 8.94
N ALA A 238 -0.88 -9.20 9.13
CA ALA A 238 0.38 -9.41 8.42
C ALA A 238 0.32 -10.64 7.50
N ILE A 239 -0.73 -10.74 6.67
CA ILE A 239 -0.94 -11.87 5.73
C ILE A 239 -0.58 -11.55 4.29
N GLY A 240 -0.06 -10.35 4.04
CA GLY A 240 0.45 -9.88 2.76
C GLY A 240 -0.33 -8.74 2.16
N HIS A 241 0.15 -8.29 1.00
CA HIS A 241 -0.45 -7.24 0.18
C HIS A 241 -0.59 -7.74 -1.25
N LYS A 242 -1.48 -7.12 -2.00
CA LYS A 242 -1.72 -7.41 -3.41
C LYS A 242 -1.51 -6.12 -4.22
N PRO A 243 -0.51 -6.06 -5.10
CA PRO A 243 -0.33 -4.90 -5.96
C PRO A 243 -1.49 -4.75 -6.94
N ILE A 244 -1.86 -3.51 -7.25
CA ILE A 244 -2.99 -3.20 -8.13
C ILE A 244 -2.46 -3.13 -9.57
N THR A 245 -2.41 -4.28 -10.24
CA THR A 245 -1.82 -4.46 -11.59
C THR A 245 -2.78 -5.11 -12.58
N GLN A 246 -4.02 -5.42 -12.18
CA GLN A 246 -4.97 -6.19 -13.02
C GLN A 246 -5.30 -5.50 -14.34
N PHE A 247 -5.38 -4.15 -14.36
CA PHE A 247 -5.68 -3.34 -15.55
C PHE A 247 -4.58 -3.42 -16.62
N LEU A 248 -3.37 -3.87 -16.26
CA LEU A 248 -2.23 -4.03 -17.17
C LEU A 248 -2.36 -5.24 -18.10
N GLY A 249 -3.21 -6.21 -17.81
CA GLY A 249 -3.50 -7.34 -18.70
C GLY A 249 -2.27 -8.18 -19.07
N ASN A 250 -1.29 -8.34 -18.18
CA ASN A 250 -0.01 -9.04 -18.40
C ASN A 250 0.89 -8.39 -19.47
N GLN A 251 0.74 -7.09 -19.73
CA GLN A 251 1.59 -6.37 -20.70
C GLN A 251 2.88 -5.83 -20.07
N ILE A 252 3.03 -5.95 -18.75
CA ILE A 252 4.22 -5.57 -17.98
C ILE A 252 4.67 -6.77 -17.14
N GLU A 253 5.98 -6.98 -17.10
CA GLU A 253 6.59 -8.06 -16.31
C GLU A 253 6.37 -7.79 -14.80
N THR A 254 5.85 -8.81 -14.11
CA THR A 254 5.67 -8.80 -12.67
C THR A 254 6.38 -9.97 -12.02
N ASP A 255 6.71 -9.84 -10.74
CA ASP A 255 7.23 -10.95 -9.96
C ASP A 255 6.13 -11.98 -9.62
N SER A 256 6.50 -13.05 -8.91
CA SER A 256 5.57 -14.11 -8.50
C SER A 256 4.46 -13.65 -7.55
N GLU A 257 4.58 -12.46 -6.97
CA GLU A 257 3.60 -11.84 -6.07
C GLU A 257 2.76 -10.77 -6.79
N GLY A 258 3.07 -10.48 -8.07
CA GLY A 258 2.36 -9.54 -8.93
C GLY A 258 2.91 -8.11 -8.90
N TYR A 259 4.05 -7.86 -8.22
CA TYR A 259 4.70 -6.55 -8.20
C TYR A 259 5.43 -6.27 -9.52
N ILE A 260 5.32 -5.05 -10.03
CA ILE A 260 5.99 -4.62 -11.26
C ILE A 260 7.51 -4.67 -11.07
N ILE A 261 8.23 -5.17 -12.07
CA ILE A 261 9.69 -5.26 -12.07
C ILE A 261 10.26 -4.08 -12.85
N HIS A 262 11.17 -3.33 -12.24
CA HIS A 262 11.98 -2.33 -12.94
C HIS A 262 13.08 -3.00 -13.77
N LYS A 263 13.34 -2.48 -14.96
CA LYS A 263 14.48 -2.88 -15.80
C LYS A 263 15.63 -1.88 -15.69
N GLU A 264 15.33 -0.60 -15.77
CA GLU A 264 16.29 0.48 -15.64
C GLU A 264 15.69 1.63 -14.84
N ASN A 265 16.32 1.99 -13.71
CA ASN A 265 15.81 2.99 -12.77
C ASN A 265 14.34 2.69 -12.40
N THR A 266 13.39 3.57 -12.77
CA THR A 266 11.95 3.36 -12.52
C THR A 266 11.19 2.84 -13.75
N MET A 267 11.89 2.65 -14.90
CA MET A 267 11.30 2.16 -16.13
C MET A 267 11.06 0.64 -16.10
N THR A 268 9.95 0.21 -16.65
CA THR A 268 9.59 -1.21 -16.85
C THR A 268 10.31 -1.77 -18.09
N GLU A 269 10.03 -3.02 -18.52
CA GLU A 269 10.52 -3.55 -19.79
C GLU A 269 9.87 -2.89 -21.02
N VAL A 270 8.77 -2.15 -20.84
CA VAL A 270 8.13 -1.38 -21.91
C VAL A 270 8.71 0.04 -21.90
N PRO A 271 9.48 0.44 -22.92
CA PRO A 271 10.07 1.77 -22.97
C PRO A 271 9.00 2.87 -22.94
N GLY A 272 9.16 3.86 -22.05
CA GLY A 272 8.19 4.93 -21.81
C GLY A 272 7.12 4.60 -20.76
N VAL A 273 7.18 3.41 -20.14
CA VAL A 273 6.31 3.04 -19.03
C VAL A 273 7.13 2.91 -17.75
N PHE A 274 6.80 3.72 -16.77
CA PHE A 274 7.47 3.81 -15.45
C PHE A 274 6.53 3.35 -14.34
N ALA A 275 7.09 2.93 -13.21
CA ALA A 275 6.30 2.50 -12.06
C ALA A 275 6.92 3.01 -10.76
N ALA A 276 6.08 3.39 -9.78
CA ALA A 276 6.55 3.95 -8.51
C ALA A 276 5.60 3.64 -7.33
N GLY A 277 6.19 3.57 -6.15
CA GLY A 277 5.46 3.30 -4.91
C GLY A 277 5.21 1.82 -4.68
N ASP A 278 4.18 1.51 -3.88
CA ASP A 278 3.94 0.16 -3.38
C ASP A 278 3.54 -0.86 -4.46
N VAL A 279 3.27 -0.43 -5.69
CA VAL A 279 3.08 -1.35 -6.84
C VAL A 279 4.39 -2.04 -7.25
N VAL A 280 5.54 -1.51 -6.81
CA VAL A 280 6.91 -2.01 -7.02
C VAL A 280 7.57 -2.38 -5.70
N ASP A 281 7.39 -1.51 -4.66
CA ASP A 281 8.04 -1.65 -3.36
C ASP A 281 7.26 -2.56 -2.42
N LYS A 282 7.64 -3.83 -2.39
CA LYS A 282 7.08 -4.79 -1.45
C LYS A 282 7.77 -4.81 -0.07
N ARG A 283 8.84 -4.02 0.09
CA ARG A 283 9.68 -4.04 1.29
C ARG A 283 9.35 -2.93 2.27
N TYR A 284 9.40 -1.69 1.84
CA TYR A 284 9.26 -0.54 2.74
C TYR A 284 7.81 -0.13 2.93
N ARG A 285 7.08 0.05 1.83
CA ARG A 285 5.65 0.43 1.84
C ARG A 285 5.39 1.61 2.78
N GLN A 286 6.16 2.67 2.59
CA GLN A 286 6.05 3.90 3.36
C GLN A 286 5.67 5.07 2.44
N ALA A 287 4.88 6.02 2.97
CA ALA A 287 4.47 7.21 2.24
C ALA A 287 5.67 7.99 1.69
N ILE A 288 6.73 8.12 2.49
CA ILE A 288 7.95 8.85 2.10
C ILE A 288 8.74 8.13 1.01
N THR A 289 8.85 6.79 1.06
CA THR A 289 9.52 6.03 -0.01
C THR A 289 8.70 6.07 -1.30
N ALA A 290 7.39 5.95 -1.20
CA ALA A 290 6.48 6.08 -2.34
C ALA A 290 6.59 7.46 -2.99
N ALA A 291 6.56 8.55 -2.21
CA ALA A 291 6.77 9.91 -2.70
C ALA A 291 8.15 10.06 -3.39
N GLY A 292 9.23 9.54 -2.78
CA GLY A 292 10.57 9.54 -3.36
C GLY A 292 10.63 8.80 -4.71
N MET A 293 9.98 7.65 -4.81
CA MET A 293 9.90 6.89 -6.06
C MET A 293 9.06 7.63 -7.12
N GLY A 294 7.99 8.30 -6.73
CA GLY A 294 7.19 9.16 -7.64
C GLY A 294 8.02 10.30 -8.24
N CYS A 295 8.87 10.94 -7.43
CA CYS A 295 9.83 11.93 -7.91
C CYS A 295 10.82 11.32 -8.92
N GLN A 296 11.37 10.14 -8.63
CA GLN A 296 12.30 9.44 -9.53
C GLN A 296 11.64 9.11 -10.87
N ALA A 297 10.42 8.54 -10.83
CA ALA A 297 9.69 8.16 -12.03
C ALA A 297 9.35 9.37 -12.92
N ALA A 298 9.00 10.51 -12.31
CA ALA A 298 8.75 11.74 -13.05
C ALA A 298 10.01 12.25 -13.77
N ILE A 299 11.16 12.25 -13.08
CA ILE A 299 12.43 12.68 -13.65
C ILE A 299 12.90 11.72 -14.76
N ASP A 300 12.72 10.42 -14.57
CA ASP A 300 13.06 9.40 -15.57
C ASP A 300 12.16 9.55 -16.81
N ALA A 301 10.86 9.82 -16.62
CA ALA A 301 9.92 10.04 -17.71
C ALA A 301 10.24 11.32 -18.49
N GLU A 302 10.57 12.44 -17.81
CA GLU A 302 11.01 13.70 -18.42
C GLU A 302 12.22 13.45 -19.33
N LYS A 303 13.30 12.87 -18.81
CA LYS A 303 14.52 12.61 -19.58
C LYS A 303 14.27 11.68 -20.75
N TRP A 304 13.46 10.64 -20.54
CA TRP A 304 13.12 9.70 -21.59
C TRP A 304 12.34 10.38 -22.73
N LEU A 305 11.38 11.27 -22.41
CA LEU A 305 10.64 12.04 -23.42
C LEU A 305 11.56 12.97 -24.20
N GLU A 306 12.49 13.69 -23.54
CA GLU A 306 13.48 14.54 -24.19
C GLU A 306 14.37 13.77 -25.19
N GLU A 307 14.62 12.49 -24.97
CA GLU A 307 15.40 11.63 -25.88
C GLU A 307 14.59 11.16 -27.10
N GLN A 308 13.26 11.30 -27.08
CA GLN A 308 12.39 10.92 -28.19
C GLN A 308 12.17 12.08 -29.21
N ASP A 309 12.38 13.33 -28.80
CA ASP A 309 12.30 14.54 -29.64
C ASP A 309 13.56 14.69 -30.53
#